data_261f9ec7325df794d4550fe96a02f4be
#
_entry.id   261f9ec7325df794d4550fe96a02f4be
#
_cell.length_a   1.000
_cell.length_b   1.000
_cell.length_c   1.000
_cell.angle_alpha   90.00
_cell.angle_beta   90.00
_cell.angle_gamma   90.00
#
_symmetry.space_group_name_H-M   'P 1'
#
loop_
_entity.id
_entity.type
_entity.pdbx_description
1 polymer ?
#
loop_
_entity_poly.entity_id
_entity_poly.type
_entity_poly.pdbx_seq_one_letter_code
_entity_poly.pdbx_strand_id
1 'polypeptide(L)'
;MTKTRVDLKAIKEETLPKMALRNNKLWSDVDAAYEKQILICGDTGCKSSKSDVLEENFRKLIKEEGLEDKVDVRRVGCFGLCQAGPIAIVYPGEKFYAYLKPEDAERIFKEDIVGGNTVEDLIYPETLEGDALKGLYEVSFYAKQTKLVTGNCGVIDPEDINEYIAVDGFAALEKALREMTPQEVIDEVKAAGLRGRGGGGFPTGIKWQSTADTPGAQKYVVLNADEGDPGAFMDRSILEGDPFAIVEALTIAGYAIGANQGFIYIRAEYPSAVGKLKNAIKQAKEYNLMGNDILGTGFNFDLDIRLGAGAFVCGEEMALIESIEGKRGIPRNKPPYPAQVGLWGKPTLINNVETMGNVPRIIRNGSEWFTSIGVENNHGTKVFTLGGDIVRSGIIEVPLGTTLRDIVEDIGGGIRGGKAFKAVQTGGPSGGVITSEHIDTPITYETLAELGSMMGSGGMIVMDEDTCMVDIAKFYLDFTVDESCGKCTPCREGTKRLWELLDDVASGRGTMDTLDKLETLAHTVKNVSLCGLGQAAPNPVISTLNYYKDEYIAHVDDKRCPAGICQDLLKFQINDNCTGC
;
A
#
# COMPACT_ATOMS: atom_id res chain seq x y z
N MET A 1 29.70 -19.60 22.14
CA MET A 1 28.88 -18.93 23.14
C MET A 1 27.44 -19.28 22.83
N THR A 2 26.76 -19.99 23.71
CA THR A 2 25.31 -20.23 23.61
C THR A 2 24.64 -18.87 23.66
N LYS A 3 24.01 -18.44 22.54
CA LYS A 3 23.20 -17.22 22.55
C LYS A 3 22.14 -17.37 23.62
N THR A 4 22.05 -16.43 24.54
CA THR A 4 20.99 -16.39 25.55
C THR A 4 19.65 -16.39 24.80
N ARG A 5 18.74 -17.29 25.17
CA ARG A 5 17.41 -17.39 24.58
C ARG A 5 16.69 -16.05 24.77
N VAL A 6 16.21 -15.46 23.68
CA VAL A 6 15.41 -14.23 23.76
C VAL A 6 14.10 -14.54 24.50
N ASP A 7 13.74 -13.69 25.43
CA ASP A 7 12.47 -13.75 26.17
C ASP A 7 11.58 -12.60 25.67
N LEU A 8 10.68 -12.91 24.73
CA LEU A 8 9.79 -11.93 24.15
C LEU A 8 8.87 -11.28 25.20
N LYS A 9 8.46 -12.06 26.22
CA LYS A 9 7.59 -11.56 27.28
C LYS A 9 8.31 -10.52 28.15
N ALA A 10 9.54 -10.83 28.55
CA ALA A 10 10.35 -9.89 29.36
C ALA A 10 10.61 -8.57 28.60
N ILE A 11 10.93 -8.65 27.30
CA ILE A 11 11.13 -7.46 26.45
C ILE A 11 9.84 -6.64 26.37
N LYS A 12 8.69 -7.30 26.18
CA LYS A 12 7.39 -6.64 26.16
C LYS A 12 7.12 -5.89 27.47
N GLU A 13 7.31 -6.57 28.62
CA GLU A 13 7.09 -5.97 29.94
C GLU A 13 8.01 -4.76 30.20
N GLU A 14 9.25 -4.77 29.72
CA GLU A 14 10.18 -3.66 29.83
C GLU A 14 9.85 -2.49 28.90
N THR A 15 9.31 -2.78 27.72
CA THR A 15 9.11 -1.77 26.66
C THR A 15 7.75 -1.09 26.74
N LEU A 16 6.69 -1.81 27.14
CA LEU A 16 5.34 -1.25 27.23
C LEU A 16 5.21 0.05 28.02
N PRO A 17 5.87 0.23 29.19
CA PRO A 17 5.84 1.51 29.90
C PRO A 17 6.27 2.71 29.06
N LYS A 18 7.21 2.51 28.14
CA LYS A 18 7.70 3.56 27.24
C LYS A 18 6.70 3.91 26.13
N MET A 19 5.71 3.06 25.87
CA MET A 19 4.70 3.21 24.82
C MET A 19 3.29 3.46 25.39
N ALA A 20 3.09 3.35 26.69
CA ALA A 20 1.77 3.31 27.31
C ALA A 20 0.86 4.50 26.98
N LEU A 21 1.43 5.69 26.76
CA LEU A 21 0.67 6.88 26.37
C LEU A 21 0.03 6.79 24.98
N ARG A 22 0.59 5.97 24.07
CA ARG A 22 0.19 5.92 22.64
C ARG A 22 -1.14 5.20 22.41
N ASN A 23 -1.53 4.32 23.32
CA ASN A 23 -2.79 3.60 23.25
C ASN A 23 -3.34 3.29 24.64
N ASN A 24 -3.85 4.33 25.28
CA ASN A 24 -4.39 4.24 26.63
C ASN A 24 -5.62 3.30 26.75
N LYS A 25 -6.28 2.94 25.66
CA LYS A 25 -7.40 1.96 25.69
C LYS A 25 -6.89 0.51 25.83
N LEU A 26 -5.79 0.17 25.17
CA LEU A 26 -5.19 -1.18 25.22
C LEU A 26 -4.23 -1.36 26.39
N TRP A 27 -3.61 -0.29 26.85
CA TRP A 27 -2.53 -0.30 27.86
C TRP A 27 -2.89 0.54 29.09
N SER A 28 -4.20 0.65 29.41
CA SER A 28 -4.73 1.41 30.53
C SER A 28 -4.14 1.01 31.90
N ASP A 29 -3.73 -0.25 32.01
CA ASP A 29 -3.19 -0.83 33.24
C ASP A 29 -1.65 -0.74 33.32
N VAL A 30 -1.01 -0.05 32.37
CA VAL A 30 0.45 0.11 32.32
C VAL A 30 0.82 1.54 32.69
N ASP A 31 1.64 1.68 33.72
CA ASP A 31 2.18 2.97 34.12
C ASP A 31 3.14 3.51 33.06
N ALA A 32 2.89 4.72 32.58
CA ALA A 32 3.71 5.35 31.56
C ALA A 32 5.07 5.79 32.09
N ALA A 33 6.13 5.51 31.33
CA ALA A 33 7.48 5.93 31.67
C ALA A 33 7.72 7.44 31.45
N TYR A 34 6.93 8.07 30.61
CA TYR A 34 7.05 9.50 30.26
C TYR A 34 5.78 10.26 30.64
N GLU A 35 5.92 11.56 30.92
CA GLU A 35 4.78 12.46 31.15
C GLU A 35 4.10 12.84 29.83
N LYS A 36 4.88 12.98 28.75
CA LYS A 36 4.39 13.30 27.40
C LYS A 36 5.16 12.54 26.31
N GLN A 37 4.48 12.25 25.21
CA GLN A 37 5.11 11.71 24.00
C GLN A 37 4.69 12.49 22.77
N ILE A 38 5.62 12.66 21.84
CA ILE A 38 5.40 13.28 20.54
C ILE A 38 5.72 12.23 19.47
N LEU A 39 4.71 11.79 18.73
CA LEU A 39 4.88 10.88 17.59
C LEU A 39 4.87 11.68 16.30
N ILE A 40 5.92 11.55 15.49
CA ILE A 40 6.07 12.29 14.22
C ILE A 40 6.07 11.31 13.05
N CYS A 41 5.29 11.61 12.03
CA CYS A 41 5.25 10.81 10.81
C CYS A 41 6.61 10.81 10.11
N GLY A 42 7.22 9.63 9.98
CA GLY A 42 8.51 9.40 9.34
C GLY A 42 8.44 8.74 7.97
N ASP A 43 7.25 8.67 7.36
CA ASP A 43 7.07 8.18 5.99
C ASP A 43 7.70 9.13 4.96
N THR A 44 8.10 8.59 3.81
CA THR A 44 8.75 9.32 2.71
C THR A 44 8.00 10.60 2.33
N GLY A 45 6.65 10.59 2.31
CA GLY A 45 5.85 11.78 2.00
C GLY A 45 6.06 12.93 3.00
N CYS A 46 5.98 12.63 4.30
CA CYS A 46 6.20 13.64 5.34
C CYS A 46 7.67 14.08 5.43
N LYS A 47 8.64 13.18 5.18
CA LYS A 47 10.06 13.55 5.07
C LYS A 47 10.32 14.54 3.94
N SER A 48 9.66 14.37 2.79
CA SER A 48 9.75 15.34 1.68
C SER A 48 9.27 16.73 2.08
N SER A 49 8.39 16.81 3.08
CA SER A 49 7.88 18.05 3.69
C SER A 49 8.62 18.43 4.99
N LYS A 50 9.85 17.88 5.20
CA LYS A 50 10.78 18.21 6.31
C LYS A 50 10.31 17.77 7.70
N SER A 51 9.59 16.63 7.83
CA SER A 51 9.24 16.08 9.14
C SER A 51 10.44 15.61 9.95
N ASP A 52 11.55 15.28 9.31
CA ASP A 52 12.84 15.00 9.94
C ASP A 52 13.43 16.24 10.65
N VAL A 53 13.38 17.41 10.03
CA VAL A 53 13.81 18.67 10.63
C VAL A 53 12.89 19.08 11.79
N LEU A 54 11.56 18.83 11.65
CA LEU A 54 10.59 19.04 12.72
C LEU A 54 10.96 18.20 13.97
N GLU A 55 11.29 16.91 13.78
CA GLU A 55 11.73 16.02 14.85
C GLU A 55 13.03 16.52 15.52
N GLU A 56 14.03 16.89 14.73
CA GLU A 56 15.30 17.41 15.23
C GLU A 56 15.09 18.66 16.10
N ASN A 57 14.19 19.55 15.70
CA ASN A 57 13.84 20.74 16.48
C ASN A 57 13.20 20.37 17.83
N PHE A 58 12.25 19.42 17.87
CA PHE A 58 11.69 18.96 19.14
C PHE A 58 12.76 18.34 20.05
N ARG A 59 13.61 17.45 19.52
CA ARG A 59 14.69 16.83 20.31
C ARG A 59 15.66 17.85 20.88
N LYS A 60 15.99 18.89 20.10
CA LYS A 60 16.85 19.98 20.53
C LYS A 60 16.22 20.77 21.70
N LEU A 61 14.96 21.18 21.57
CA LEU A 61 14.22 21.93 22.58
C LEU A 61 14.08 21.14 23.89
N ILE A 62 13.74 19.85 23.82
CA ILE A 62 13.65 18.95 24.98
C ILE A 62 14.98 18.88 25.72
N LYS A 63 16.07 18.76 24.98
CA LYS A 63 17.42 18.70 25.56
C LYS A 63 17.85 20.03 26.18
N GLU A 64 17.54 21.16 25.52
CA GLU A 64 17.86 22.50 26.04
C GLU A 64 17.15 22.82 27.38
N GLU A 65 15.93 22.28 27.56
CA GLU A 65 15.14 22.44 28.78
C GLU A 65 15.34 21.30 29.81
N GLY A 66 16.19 20.29 29.50
CA GLY A 66 16.50 19.17 30.40
C GLY A 66 15.30 18.27 30.70
N LEU A 67 14.45 18.01 29.70
CA LEU A 67 13.18 17.25 29.81
C LEU A 67 13.25 15.83 29.21
N GLU A 68 14.46 15.31 28.90
CA GLU A 68 14.65 14.01 28.25
C GLU A 68 14.06 12.83 29.04
N ASP A 69 13.99 12.93 30.36
CA ASP A 69 13.40 11.91 31.23
C ASP A 69 11.86 12.00 31.32
N LYS A 70 11.26 13.08 30.81
CA LYS A 70 9.81 13.35 30.91
C LYS A 70 9.08 13.37 29.57
N VAL A 71 9.77 13.75 28.51
CA VAL A 71 9.20 13.94 27.17
C VAL A 71 9.98 13.12 26.17
N ASP A 72 9.28 12.18 25.52
CA ASP A 72 9.87 11.35 24.48
C ASP A 72 9.38 11.78 23.10
N VAL A 73 10.27 11.75 22.10
CA VAL A 73 9.95 12.00 20.69
C VAL A 73 10.29 10.78 19.88
N ARG A 74 9.32 10.26 19.14
CA ARG A 74 9.49 9.08 18.28
C ARG A 74 9.07 9.36 16.86
N ARG A 75 9.90 8.85 15.94
CA ARG A 75 9.53 8.76 14.53
C ARG A 75 8.78 7.46 14.32
N VAL A 76 7.55 7.56 13.80
CA VAL A 76 6.68 6.41 13.55
C VAL A 76 6.36 6.28 12.06
N GLY A 77 5.73 5.18 11.66
CA GLY A 77 5.22 5.00 10.30
C GLY A 77 4.10 5.99 9.93
N CYS A 78 3.54 5.82 8.73
CA CYS A 78 2.49 6.71 8.22
C CYS A 78 1.21 6.64 9.06
N PHE A 79 0.66 7.80 9.43
CA PHE A 79 -0.67 7.87 10.07
C PHE A 79 -1.82 7.60 9.08
N GLY A 80 -1.57 7.68 7.78
CA GLY A 80 -2.55 7.44 6.72
C GLY A 80 -3.04 8.70 6.04
N LEU A 81 -3.31 9.79 6.75
CA LEU A 81 -3.82 11.05 6.20
C LEU A 81 -2.68 11.89 5.58
N CYS A 82 -2.15 11.45 4.44
CA CYS A 82 -0.94 12.03 3.83
C CYS A 82 -1.11 13.49 3.42
N GLN A 83 -2.32 13.90 3.05
CA GLN A 83 -2.62 15.28 2.68
C GLN A 83 -2.38 16.27 3.83
N ALA A 84 -2.56 15.84 5.08
CA ALA A 84 -2.38 16.66 6.27
C ALA A 84 -0.92 16.70 6.78
N GLY A 85 0.01 16.04 6.07
CA GLY A 85 1.41 15.99 6.47
C GLY A 85 2.18 17.32 6.31
N PRO A 86 3.25 17.54 7.08
CA PRO A 86 3.74 16.73 8.20
C PRO A 86 2.79 16.69 9.40
N ILE A 87 2.72 15.52 10.05
CA ILE A 87 1.82 15.26 11.19
C ILE A 87 2.65 14.97 12.43
N ALA A 88 2.21 15.53 13.56
CA ALA A 88 2.66 15.15 14.89
C ALA A 88 1.47 14.90 15.81
N ILE A 89 1.53 13.82 16.61
CA ILE A 89 0.52 13.54 17.64
C ILE A 89 1.18 13.67 19.01
N VAL A 90 0.55 14.48 19.87
CA VAL A 90 1.02 14.70 21.25
C VAL A 90 0.12 13.95 22.22
N TYR A 91 0.76 13.15 23.08
CA TYR A 91 0.12 12.40 24.15
C TYR A 91 0.54 12.95 25.53
N PRO A 92 -0.35 12.85 26.53
CA PRO A 92 -1.72 12.35 26.49
C PRO A 92 -2.69 13.32 25.80
N GLY A 93 -3.84 12.78 25.37
CA GLY A 93 -4.92 13.58 24.78
C GLY A 93 -5.01 13.48 23.26
N GLU A 94 -4.13 12.69 22.61
CA GLU A 94 -4.18 12.44 21.15
C GLU A 94 -4.27 13.72 20.30
N LYS A 95 -3.58 14.80 20.72
CA LYS A 95 -3.61 16.09 20.03
C LYS A 95 -3.00 15.96 18.65
N PHE A 96 -3.82 16.02 17.62
CA PHE A 96 -3.45 15.79 16.23
C PHE A 96 -3.05 17.09 15.52
N TYR A 97 -1.77 17.41 15.56
CA TYR A 97 -1.20 18.55 14.84
C TYR A 97 -0.91 18.19 13.40
N ALA A 98 -1.31 19.06 12.44
CA ALA A 98 -1.28 18.81 11.00
C ALA A 98 -0.73 19.99 10.21
N TYR A 99 -0.32 19.75 8.95
CA TYR A 99 0.25 20.76 8.04
C TYR A 99 1.47 21.49 8.62
N LEU A 100 2.22 20.80 9.48
CA LEU A 100 3.30 21.38 10.27
C LEU A 100 4.50 21.79 9.42
N LYS A 101 5.13 22.87 9.85
CA LYS A 101 6.43 23.32 9.38
C LYS A 101 7.48 23.09 10.45
N PRO A 102 8.78 23.01 10.11
CA PRO A 102 9.83 22.82 11.11
C PRO A 102 9.84 23.83 12.26
N GLU A 103 9.47 25.09 11.98
CA GLU A 103 9.38 26.18 12.97
C GLU A 103 8.25 26.00 13.98
N ASP A 104 7.19 25.27 13.65
CA ASP A 104 6.05 25.04 14.55
C ASP A 104 6.42 24.21 15.77
N ALA A 105 7.54 23.46 15.71
CA ALA A 105 8.06 22.72 16.85
C ALA A 105 8.30 23.60 18.09
N GLU A 106 8.84 24.80 17.91
CA GLU A 106 9.11 25.72 19.02
C GLU A 106 7.81 26.18 19.69
N ARG A 107 6.79 26.49 18.89
CA ARG A 107 5.50 26.94 19.38
C ARG A 107 4.76 25.82 20.11
N ILE A 108 4.66 24.63 19.51
CA ILE A 108 4.04 23.45 20.14
C ILE A 108 4.78 23.10 21.43
N PHE A 109 6.11 23.14 21.41
CA PHE A 109 6.91 22.84 22.59
C PHE A 109 6.63 23.81 23.75
N LYS A 110 6.66 25.12 23.51
CA LYS A 110 6.45 26.14 24.55
C LYS A 110 5.02 26.18 25.05
N GLU A 111 4.03 26.20 24.16
CA GLU A 111 2.63 26.37 24.50
C GLU A 111 2.00 25.08 25.04
N ASP A 112 2.25 23.93 24.37
CA ASP A 112 1.60 22.64 24.74
C ASP A 112 2.50 21.78 25.65
N ILE A 113 3.74 21.51 25.23
CA ILE A 113 4.57 20.55 26.00
C ILE A 113 4.92 21.12 27.37
N VAL A 114 5.34 22.38 27.45
CA VAL A 114 5.70 23.04 28.71
C VAL A 114 4.48 23.73 29.33
N GLY A 115 3.72 24.48 28.55
CA GLY A 115 2.62 25.32 29.04
C GLY A 115 1.30 24.58 29.26
N GLY A 116 1.11 23.38 28.68
CA GLY A 116 -0.11 22.58 28.80
C GLY A 116 -1.30 23.06 27.95
N ASN A 117 -1.11 24.10 27.14
CA ASN A 117 -2.15 24.70 26.30
C ASN A 117 -2.08 24.20 24.88
N THR A 118 -3.19 23.71 24.33
CA THR A 118 -3.25 23.26 22.92
C THR A 118 -3.04 24.43 21.97
N VAL A 119 -2.26 24.23 20.90
CA VAL A 119 -2.05 25.21 19.83
C VAL A 119 -3.14 25.01 18.78
N GLU A 120 -4.32 25.60 19.00
CA GLU A 120 -5.56 25.30 18.27
C GLU A 120 -5.45 25.49 16.74
N ASP A 121 -4.75 26.52 16.28
CA ASP A 121 -4.60 26.82 14.85
C ASP A 121 -3.70 25.81 14.09
N LEU A 122 -2.97 24.96 14.81
CA LEU A 122 -2.17 23.86 14.25
C LEU A 122 -2.86 22.49 14.40
N ILE A 123 -3.97 22.41 15.13
CA ILE A 123 -4.74 21.19 15.27
C ILE A 123 -5.50 20.89 13.96
N TYR A 124 -5.59 19.61 13.60
CA TYR A 124 -6.40 19.18 12.47
C TYR A 124 -7.89 19.55 12.70
N PRO A 125 -8.53 20.30 11.82
CA PRO A 125 -9.81 20.95 12.11
C PRO A 125 -10.93 20.00 12.56
N GLU A 126 -11.01 18.78 12.04
CA GLU A 126 -12.04 17.81 12.42
C GLU A 126 -11.89 17.25 13.83
N THR A 127 -10.75 17.44 14.48
CA THR A 127 -10.56 17.04 15.86
C THR A 127 -11.03 18.07 16.87
N LEU A 128 -11.38 19.29 16.42
CA LEU A 128 -11.93 20.35 17.25
C LEU A 128 -13.48 20.29 17.23
N GLU A 129 -14.09 20.06 18.39
CA GLU A 129 -15.54 20.14 18.57
C GLU A 129 -15.88 21.07 19.74
N GLY A 130 -16.03 22.35 19.44
CA GLY A 130 -16.09 23.41 20.46
C GLY A 130 -14.77 23.48 21.23
N ASP A 131 -14.84 23.37 22.57
CA ASP A 131 -13.66 23.37 23.44
C ASP A 131 -13.09 21.95 23.69
N ALA A 132 -13.67 20.90 23.07
CA ALA A 132 -13.25 19.51 23.24
C ALA A 132 -12.44 19.01 22.06
N LEU A 133 -11.44 18.13 22.33
CA LEU A 133 -10.71 17.40 21.31
C LEU A 133 -11.32 16.00 21.14
N LYS A 134 -11.63 15.64 19.89
CA LYS A 134 -11.97 14.26 19.53
C LYS A 134 -10.72 13.40 19.49
N GLY A 135 -10.84 12.15 19.89
CA GLY A 135 -9.79 11.17 19.70
C GLY A 135 -9.47 10.96 18.21
N LEU A 136 -8.24 10.57 17.90
CA LEU A 136 -7.78 10.34 16.52
C LEU A 136 -8.76 9.43 15.73
N TYR A 137 -9.25 8.36 16.36
CA TYR A 137 -10.14 7.38 15.73
C TYR A 137 -11.60 7.83 15.60
N GLU A 138 -11.95 8.99 16.14
CA GLU A 138 -13.28 9.62 15.99
C GLU A 138 -13.33 10.57 14.78
N VAL A 139 -12.16 10.90 14.19
CA VAL A 139 -12.09 11.64 12.93
C VAL A 139 -12.68 10.80 11.80
N SER A 140 -13.50 11.40 10.95
CA SER A 140 -14.22 10.70 9.86
C SER A 140 -13.30 9.84 8.99
N PHE A 141 -12.08 10.31 8.73
CA PHE A 141 -11.08 9.56 7.98
C PHE A 141 -10.72 8.22 8.62
N TYR A 142 -10.68 8.12 9.95
CA TYR A 142 -10.28 6.89 10.65
C TYR A 142 -11.46 6.04 11.13
N ALA A 143 -12.61 6.64 11.36
CA ALA A 143 -13.74 6.01 12.06
C ALA A 143 -14.29 4.74 11.38
N LYS A 144 -14.23 4.68 10.04
CA LYS A 144 -14.69 3.52 9.24
C LYS A 144 -13.56 2.59 8.78
N GLN A 145 -12.32 2.86 9.17
CA GLN A 145 -11.19 2.01 8.84
C GLN A 145 -11.02 0.88 9.85
N THR A 146 -10.55 -0.26 9.36
CA THR A 146 -10.10 -1.40 10.19
C THR A 146 -8.66 -1.69 9.82
N LYS A 147 -7.73 -1.28 10.69
CA LYS A 147 -6.30 -1.40 10.43
C LYS A 147 -5.77 -2.72 10.96
N LEU A 148 -5.48 -3.67 10.07
CA LEU A 148 -4.78 -4.91 10.37
C LEU A 148 -3.30 -4.81 10.00
N VAL A 149 -3.01 -4.68 8.71
CA VAL A 149 -1.63 -4.64 8.20
C VAL A 149 -0.96 -3.33 8.57
N THR A 150 -1.70 -2.22 8.53
CA THR A 150 -1.21 -0.89 8.89
C THR A 150 -1.42 -0.53 10.36
N GLY A 151 -1.86 -1.49 11.19
CA GLY A 151 -2.22 -1.24 12.59
C GLY A 151 -1.06 -0.72 13.46
N ASN A 152 0.16 -1.12 13.16
CA ASN A 152 1.36 -0.64 13.86
C ASN A 152 1.90 0.68 13.28
N CYS A 153 1.51 1.05 12.05
CA CYS A 153 1.91 2.31 11.44
C CYS A 153 1.33 3.49 12.24
N GLY A 154 2.18 4.44 12.60
CA GLY A 154 1.80 5.55 13.47
C GLY A 154 1.79 5.23 14.97
N VAL A 155 2.16 4.00 15.37
CA VAL A 155 2.21 3.55 16.77
C VAL A 155 3.62 3.20 17.20
N ILE A 156 4.32 2.35 16.45
CA ILE A 156 5.66 1.88 16.80
C ILE A 156 6.75 2.69 16.07
N ASP A 157 7.94 2.73 16.67
CA ASP A 157 9.16 3.10 15.98
C ASP A 157 9.59 1.93 15.07
N PRO A 158 9.55 2.09 13.73
CA PRO A 158 9.87 1.00 12.79
C PRO A 158 11.37 0.64 12.78
N GLU A 159 12.20 1.34 13.55
CA GLU A 159 13.63 1.06 13.67
C GLU A 159 14.00 0.41 15.01
N ASP A 160 13.03 0.17 15.92
CA ASP A 160 13.21 -0.49 17.22
C ASP A 160 12.43 -1.81 17.31
N ILE A 161 13.15 -2.94 17.31
CA ILE A 161 12.57 -4.28 17.43
C ILE A 161 11.82 -4.49 18.75
N ASN A 162 12.22 -3.80 19.82
CA ASN A 162 11.58 -3.95 21.13
C ASN A 162 10.16 -3.38 21.10
N GLU A 163 9.93 -2.27 20.40
CA GLU A 163 8.59 -1.71 20.23
C GLU A 163 7.70 -2.65 19.41
N TYR A 164 8.24 -3.32 18.37
CA TYR A 164 7.50 -4.34 17.64
C TYR A 164 7.17 -5.56 18.52
N ILE A 165 8.12 -6.02 19.36
CA ILE A 165 7.88 -7.11 20.32
C ILE A 165 6.82 -6.69 21.36
N ALA A 166 6.82 -5.44 21.80
CA ALA A 166 5.85 -4.93 22.77
C ALA A 166 4.40 -4.98 22.28
N VAL A 167 4.18 -4.92 20.96
CA VAL A 167 2.87 -5.11 20.31
C VAL A 167 2.63 -6.55 19.82
N ASP A 168 3.22 -7.52 20.49
CA ASP A 168 3.14 -8.95 20.18
C ASP A 168 3.83 -9.37 18.86
N GLY A 169 4.82 -8.60 18.42
CA GLY A 169 5.68 -8.99 17.31
C GLY A 169 6.51 -10.22 17.64
N PHE A 170 6.78 -11.04 16.63
CA PHE A 170 7.43 -12.35 16.67
C PHE A 170 6.73 -13.42 17.53
N ALA A 171 5.59 -13.11 18.17
CA ALA A 171 4.79 -14.12 18.87
C ALA A 171 4.19 -15.15 17.89
N ALA A 172 3.83 -14.73 16.67
CA ALA A 172 3.38 -15.65 15.64
C ALA A 172 4.48 -16.58 15.16
N LEU A 173 5.70 -16.08 15.01
CA LEU A 173 6.87 -16.91 14.68
C LEU A 173 7.17 -17.91 15.81
N GLU A 174 7.16 -17.48 17.08
CA GLU A 174 7.37 -18.39 18.22
C GLU A 174 6.31 -19.49 18.26
N LYS A 175 5.02 -19.14 18.08
CA LYS A 175 3.91 -20.10 18.00
C LYS A 175 4.12 -21.08 16.83
N ALA A 176 4.42 -20.58 15.63
CA ALA A 176 4.64 -21.44 14.47
C ALA A 176 5.77 -22.44 14.68
N LEU A 177 6.91 -22.00 15.24
CA LEU A 177 8.08 -22.86 15.41
C LEU A 177 8.00 -23.84 16.60
N ARG A 178 7.18 -23.54 17.62
CA ARG A 178 7.11 -24.35 18.83
C ARG A 178 5.85 -25.21 18.96
N GLU A 179 4.74 -24.74 18.38
CA GLU A 179 3.42 -25.31 18.62
C GLU A 179 2.79 -25.88 17.35
N MET A 180 3.33 -25.55 16.16
CA MET A 180 2.74 -25.95 14.88
C MET A 180 3.76 -26.69 14.01
N THR A 181 3.29 -27.67 13.26
CA THR A 181 4.04 -28.26 12.15
C THR A 181 3.98 -27.34 10.92
N PRO A 182 4.92 -27.46 9.96
CA PRO A 182 4.86 -26.73 8.70
C PRO A 182 3.52 -26.85 7.96
N GLN A 183 2.89 -28.04 8.00
CA GLN A 183 1.58 -28.26 7.35
C GLN A 183 0.46 -27.54 8.09
N GLU A 184 0.45 -27.53 9.42
CA GLU A 184 -0.57 -26.80 10.20
C GLU A 184 -0.49 -25.29 9.95
N VAL A 185 0.70 -24.71 9.75
CA VAL A 185 0.85 -23.30 9.33
C VAL A 185 0.21 -23.05 7.96
N ILE A 186 0.43 -23.96 7.00
CA ILE A 186 -0.19 -23.85 5.66
C ILE A 186 -1.70 -23.99 5.77
N ASP A 187 -2.19 -24.92 6.57
CA ASP A 187 -3.62 -25.19 6.73
C ASP A 187 -4.33 -24.01 7.41
N GLU A 188 -3.67 -23.33 8.36
CA GLU A 188 -4.18 -22.11 8.99
C GLU A 188 -4.33 -20.96 7.99
N VAL A 189 -3.32 -20.74 7.12
CA VAL A 189 -3.38 -19.73 6.04
C VAL A 189 -4.45 -20.09 5.00
N LYS A 190 -4.68 -21.39 4.72
CA LYS A 190 -5.78 -21.83 3.85
C LYS A 190 -7.14 -21.57 4.48
N ALA A 191 -7.31 -21.97 5.75
CA ALA A 191 -8.56 -21.80 6.48
C ALA A 191 -8.94 -20.32 6.62
N ALA A 192 -7.95 -19.43 6.78
CA ALA A 192 -8.16 -17.98 6.77
C ALA A 192 -8.68 -17.44 5.43
N GLY A 193 -8.58 -18.20 4.35
CA GLY A 193 -9.02 -17.75 3.02
C GLY A 193 -8.25 -16.53 2.51
N LEU A 194 -7.01 -16.31 2.97
CA LEU A 194 -6.19 -15.17 2.55
C LEU A 194 -5.93 -15.21 1.06
N ARG A 195 -6.40 -14.19 0.35
CA ARG A 195 -6.14 -13.97 -1.08
C ARG A 195 -4.97 -13.00 -1.27
N GLY A 196 -4.21 -13.20 -2.33
CA GLY A 196 -3.07 -12.33 -2.67
C GLY A 196 -3.50 -10.86 -2.88
N ARG A 197 -2.81 -9.92 -2.20
CA ARG A 197 -3.10 -8.47 -2.20
C ARG A 197 -2.37 -7.68 -3.29
N GLY A 198 -1.51 -8.36 -4.05
CA GLY A 198 -0.77 -7.72 -5.16
C GLY A 198 -1.55 -7.58 -6.49
N GLY A 199 -2.87 -7.82 -6.48
CA GLY A 199 -3.77 -7.54 -7.62
C GLY A 199 -4.60 -8.73 -8.10
N GLY A 200 -4.00 -9.90 -8.28
CA GLY A 200 -4.67 -11.06 -8.87
C GLY A 200 -5.58 -11.87 -7.93
N GLY A 201 -5.53 -11.64 -6.62
CA GLY A 201 -6.42 -12.31 -5.67
C GLY A 201 -6.29 -13.83 -5.57
N PHE A 202 -5.18 -14.43 -6.00
CA PHE A 202 -4.98 -15.87 -5.95
C PHE A 202 -4.90 -16.35 -4.48
N PRO A 203 -5.53 -17.51 -4.11
CA PRO A 203 -5.50 -18.01 -2.74
C PRO A 203 -4.08 -18.32 -2.25
N THR A 204 -3.65 -17.61 -1.21
CA THR A 204 -2.27 -17.65 -0.71
C THR A 204 -1.89 -19.05 -0.20
N GLY A 205 -2.75 -19.68 0.60
CA GLY A 205 -2.49 -21.01 1.15
C GLY A 205 -2.36 -22.11 0.09
N ILE A 206 -3.06 -21.99 -1.06
CA ILE A 206 -2.90 -22.90 -2.20
C ILE A 206 -1.51 -22.75 -2.82
N LYS A 207 -1.03 -21.53 -2.98
CA LYS A 207 0.32 -21.23 -3.49
C LYS A 207 1.40 -21.80 -2.55
N TRP A 208 1.21 -21.66 -1.23
CA TRP A 208 2.12 -22.22 -0.23
C TRP A 208 2.15 -23.75 -0.30
N GLN A 209 0.98 -24.40 -0.33
CA GLN A 209 0.89 -25.85 -0.46
C GLN A 209 1.59 -26.36 -1.72
N SER A 210 1.30 -25.76 -2.87
CA SER A 210 1.93 -26.16 -4.14
C SER A 210 3.46 -26.08 -4.09
N THR A 211 4.01 -25.06 -3.41
CA THR A 211 5.46 -24.94 -3.23
C THR A 211 5.99 -25.96 -2.22
N ALA A 212 5.26 -26.21 -1.13
CA ALA A 212 5.64 -27.21 -0.12
C ALA A 212 5.66 -28.62 -0.71
N ASP A 213 4.66 -28.98 -1.50
CA ASP A 213 4.51 -30.32 -2.10
C ASP A 213 5.51 -30.58 -3.24
N THR A 214 6.03 -29.52 -3.87
CA THR A 214 7.00 -29.71 -4.95
C THR A 214 8.32 -30.24 -4.41
N PRO A 215 8.81 -31.41 -4.91
CA PRO A 215 10.08 -31.98 -4.47
C PRO A 215 11.27 -31.06 -4.76
N GLY A 216 12.19 -30.96 -3.81
CA GLY A 216 13.45 -30.19 -3.98
C GLY A 216 14.15 -30.01 -2.64
N ALA A 217 15.47 -30.22 -2.64
CA ALA A 217 16.31 -30.01 -1.45
C ALA A 217 16.46 -28.52 -1.09
N GLN A 218 16.31 -27.64 -2.09
CA GLN A 218 16.34 -26.18 -1.93
C GLN A 218 15.04 -25.59 -2.44
N LYS A 219 14.43 -24.74 -1.63
CA LYS A 219 13.30 -23.88 -1.97
C LYS A 219 13.58 -22.44 -1.58
N TYR A 220 12.88 -21.49 -2.20
CA TYR A 220 13.05 -20.08 -1.92
C TYR A 220 11.73 -19.41 -1.57
N VAL A 221 11.81 -18.40 -0.70
CA VAL A 221 10.73 -17.44 -0.47
C VAL A 221 11.12 -16.11 -1.09
N VAL A 222 10.24 -15.49 -1.84
CA VAL A 222 10.48 -14.16 -2.45
C VAL A 222 9.34 -13.22 -2.08
N LEU A 223 9.69 -12.10 -1.47
CA LEU A 223 8.78 -10.97 -1.30
C LEU A 223 8.81 -10.13 -2.58
N ASN A 224 7.65 -9.94 -3.17
CA ASN A 224 7.46 -8.99 -4.26
C ASN A 224 7.08 -7.62 -3.68
N ALA A 225 8.06 -6.73 -3.65
CA ALA A 225 7.92 -5.33 -3.25
C ALA A 225 8.21 -4.39 -4.43
N ASP A 226 7.92 -4.84 -5.67
CA ASP A 226 7.99 -4.05 -6.89
C ASP A 226 6.64 -3.34 -7.13
N GLU A 227 6.35 -2.34 -6.32
CA GLU A 227 5.15 -1.52 -6.38
C GLU A 227 5.35 -0.40 -7.41
N GLY A 228 4.91 -0.64 -8.64
CA GLY A 228 5.16 0.25 -9.76
C GLY A 228 3.95 1.04 -10.26
N ASP A 229 2.74 0.79 -9.74
CA ASP A 229 1.51 1.48 -10.15
C ASP A 229 1.58 2.98 -9.83
N PRO A 230 1.26 3.88 -10.80
CA PRO A 230 1.15 5.30 -10.53
C PRO A 230 0.14 5.59 -9.42
N GLY A 231 0.58 6.33 -8.39
CA GLY A 231 -0.25 6.67 -7.24
C GLY A 231 -0.35 5.59 -6.15
N ALA A 232 0.18 4.38 -6.35
CA ALA A 232 0.22 3.32 -5.35
C ALA A 232 1.50 3.40 -4.51
N PHE A 233 1.37 3.39 -3.18
CA PHE A 233 2.49 3.39 -2.21
C PHE A 233 2.14 2.70 -0.88
N MET A 234 1.15 1.80 -0.89
CA MET A 234 0.75 1.06 0.30
C MET A 234 1.82 0.08 0.75
N ASP A 235 2.45 -0.66 -0.17
CA ASP A 235 3.52 -1.62 0.16
C ASP A 235 4.74 -0.89 0.73
N ARG A 236 5.13 0.24 0.13
CA ARG A 236 6.18 1.11 0.67
C ARG A 236 5.88 1.55 2.09
N SER A 237 4.67 2.02 2.36
CA SER A 237 4.30 2.51 3.70
C SER A 237 4.24 1.39 4.74
N ILE A 238 3.85 0.16 4.36
CA ILE A 238 3.96 -1.01 5.22
C ILE A 238 5.43 -1.29 5.55
N LEU A 239 6.30 -1.31 4.54
CA LEU A 239 7.75 -1.56 4.71
C LEU A 239 8.44 -0.43 5.51
N GLU A 240 7.98 0.80 5.39
CA GLU A 240 8.50 1.93 6.17
C GLU A 240 7.92 2.01 7.58
N GLY A 241 6.71 1.50 7.82
CA GLY A 241 6.00 1.60 9.09
C GLY A 241 6.08 0.37 9.98
N ASP A 242 6.20 -0.84 9.39
CA ASP A 242 6.27 -2.11 10.13
C ASP A 242 7.15 -3.15 9.40
N PRO A 243 8.45 -2.87 9.21
CA PRO A 243 9.35 -3.78 8.50
C PRO A 243 9.56 -5.11 9.23
N PHE A 244 9.42 -5.14 10.56
CA PHE A 244 9.59 -6.35 11.37
C PHE A 244 8.48 -7.37 11.10
N ALA A 245 7.23 -6.94 10.88
CA ALA A 245 6.13 -7.83 10.54
C ALA A 245 6.40 -8.58 9.22
N ILE A 246 7.08 -7.94 8.29
CA ILE A 246 7.46 -8.56 7.02
C ILE A 246 8.60 -9.57 7.20
N VAL A 247 9.60 -9.25 8.03
CA VAL A 247 10.68 -10.19 8.38
C VAL A 247 10.11 -11.42 9.10
N GLU A 248 9.21 -11.24 10.07
CA GLU A 248 8.48 -12.33 10.75
C GLU A 248 7.71 -13.19 9.76
N ALA A 249 6.90 -12.57 8.90
CA ALA A 249 6.07 -13.26 7.91
C ALA A 249 6.88 -14.13 6.94
N LEU A 250 8.00 -13.60 6.43
CA LEU A 250 8.89 -14.33 5.52
C LEU A 250 9.57 -15.51 6.21
N THR A 251 9.91 -15.36 7.50
CA THR A 251 10.50 -16.44 8.30
C THR A 251 9.48 -17.57 8.54
N ILE A 252 8.22 -17.22 8.86
CA ILE A 252 7.10 -18.16 8.98
C ILE A 252 6.86 -18.89 7.65
N ALA A 253 6.85 -18.17 6.53
CA ALA A 253 6.67 -18.77 5.20
C ALA A 253 7.81 -19.71 4.85
N GLY A 254 9.06 -19.34 5.20
CA GLY A 254 10.22 -20.22 5.05
C GLY A 254 10.07 -21.54 5.78
N TYR A 255 9.63 -21.49 7.05
CA TYR A 255 9.33 -22.66 7.85
C TYR A 255 8.24 -23.54 7.20
N ALA A 256 7.13 -22.92 6.83
CA ALA A 256 5.97 -23.63 6.29
C ALA A 256 6.27 -24.40 4.99
N ILE A 257 7.08 -23.84 4.08
CA ILE A 257 7.39 -24.51 2.79
C ILE A 257 8.71 -25.30 2.80
N GLY A 258 9.46 -25.26 3.90
CA GLY A 258 10.77 -25.92 4.02
C GLY A 258 11.89 -25.19 3.28
N ALA A 259 11.86 -23.85 3.22
CA ALA A 259 12.92 -23.03 2.67
C ALA A 259 13.83 -22.49 3.79
N ASN A 260 15.13 -22.36 3.49
CA ASN A 260 16.11 -21.78 4.40
C ASN A 260 16.66 -20.42 3.92
N GLN A 261 16.21 -19.95 2.75
CA GLN A 261 16.64 -18.71 2.14
C GLN A 261 15.46 -17.97 1.52
N GLY A 262 15.39 -16.66 1.78
CA GLY A 262 14.43 -15.77 1.14
C GLY A 262 15.10 -14.54 0.52
N PHE A 263 14.35 -13.87 -0.36
CA PHE A 263 14.77 -12.64 -1.02
C PHE A 263 13.65 -11.61 -0.95
N ILE A 264 14.01 -10.38 -0.65
CA ILE A 264 13.12 -9.22 -0.74
C ILE A 264 13.49 -8.48 -2.03
N TYR A 265 12.63 -8.56 -3.05
CA TYR A 265 12.79 -7.79 -4.28
C TYR A 265 12.04 -6.47 -4.14
N ILE A 266 12.78 -5.39 -4.05
CA ILE A 266 12.26 -4.05 -3.77
C ILE A 266 12.84 -3.03 -4.76
N ARG A 267 12.05 -2.04 -5.11
CA ARG A 267 12.46 -0.94 -5.98
C ARG A 267 13.62 -0.14 -5.36
N ALA A 268 14.63 0.21 -6.18
CA ALA A 268 15.73 1.08 -5.76
C ALA A 268 15.25 2.50 -5.37
N GLU A 269 14.09 2.91 -5.89
CA GLU A 269 13.42 4.19 -5.59
C GLU A 269 12.82 4.28 -4.18
N TYR A 270 12.89 3.19 -3.40
CA TYR A 270 12.42 3.15 -2.01
C TYR A 270 13.58 3.08 -0.98
N PRO A 271 14.52 4.05 -1.00
CA PRO A 271 15.74 3.96 -0.17
C PRO A 271 15.44 3.94 1.34
N SER A 272 14.37 4.61 1.79
CA SER A 272 13.94 4.60 3.20
C SER A 272 13.49 3.20 3.62
N ALA A 273 12.63 2.55 2.84
CA ALA A 273 12.17 1.18 3.10
C ALA A 273 13.34 0.18 3.09
N VAL A 274 14.26 0.31 2.13
CA VAL A 274 15.48 -0.53 2.06
C VAL A 274 16.33 -0.37 3.32
N GLY A 275 16.51 0.87 3.81
CA GLY A 275 17.25 1.15 5.04
C GLY A 275 16.62 0.48 6.27
N LYS A 276 15.30 0.64 6.44
CA LYS A 276 14.55 0.04 7.54
C LYS A 276 14.53 -1.49 7.48
N LEU A 277 14.36 -2.09 6.30
CA LEU A 277 14.44 -3.54 6.12
C LEU A 277 15.83 -4.09 6.48
N LYS A 278 16.91 -3.42 6.08
CA LYS A 278 18.28 -3.82 6.48
C LYS A 278 18.45 -3.78 7.99
N ASN A 279 17.93 -2.74 8.65
CA ASN A 279 17.95 -2.62 10.10
C ASN A 279 17.11 -3.72 10.76
N ALA A 280 15.89 -3.99 10.28
CA ALA A 280 15.02 -5.03 10.81
C ALA A 280 15.65 -6.44 10.69
N ILE A 281 16.23 -6.76 9.53
CA ILE A 281 16.96 -8.02 9.31
C ILE A 281 18.14 -8.15 10.30
N LYS A 282 18.91 -7.07 10.48
CA LYS A 282 20.03 -7.04 11.39
C LYS A 282 19.59 -7.32 12.83
N GLN A 283 18.60 -6.57 13.34
CA GLN A 283 18.11 -6.73 14.71
C GLN A 283 17.46 -8.12 14.91
N ALA A 284 16.66 -8.63 13.96
CA ALA A 284 16.10 -9.98 14.05
C ALA A 284 17.19 -11.05 14.18
N LYS A 285 18.33 -10.89 13.49
CA LYS A 285 19.50 -11.79 13.65
C LYS A 285 20.17 -11.65 15.01
N GLU A 286 20.29 -10.44 15.54
CA GLU A 286 20.88 -10.16 16.85
C GLU A 286 20.04 -10.80 17.98
N TYR A 287 18.72 -10.78 17.83
CA TYR A 287 17.75 -11.37 18.77
C TYR A 287 17.50 -12.87 18.55
N ASN A 288 18.21 -13.52 17.62
CA ASN A 288 17.99 -14.93 17.26
C ASN A 288 16.56 -15.26 16.79
N LEU A 289 15.90 -14.27 16.17
CA LEU A 289 14.58 -14.40 15.54
C LEU A 289 14.70 -14.66 14.03
N MET A 290 15.92 -14.64 13.50
CA MET A 290 16.29 -15.01 12.14
C MET A 290 17.76 -15.48 12.13
N GLY A 291 18.15 -16.22 11.09
CA GLY A 291 19.50 -16.78 10.93
C GLY A 291 19.56 -18.26 11.29
N ASN A 292 20.52 -18.64 12.13
CA ASN A 292 20.73 -20.04 12.50
C ASN A 292 20.05 -20.36 13.83
N ASP A 293 19.46 -21.57 13.91
CA ASP A 293 18.85 -22.13 15.12
C ASP A 293 17.86 -21.14 15.76
N ILE A 294 16.92 -20.65 14.97
CA ILE A 294 15.95 -19.64 15.38
C ILE A 294 15.18 -20.11 16.61
N LEU A 295 15.19 -19.29 17.67
CA LEU A 295 14.56 -19.59 18.97
C LEU A 295 14.99 -20.93 19.59
N GLY A 296 16.13 -21.52 19.16
CA GLY A 296 16.62 -22.82 19.62
C GLY A 296 15.80 -24.01 19.12
N THR A 297 15.14 -23.88 17.95
CA THR A 297 14.25 -24.92 17.38
C THR A 297 14.94 -25.77 16.31
N GLY A 298 16.17 -25.47 15.93
CA GLY A 298 16.91 -26.11 14.83
C GLY A 298 16.55 -25.56 13.44
N PHE A 299 15.57 -24.67 13.33
CA PHE A 299 15.22 -24.04 12.06
C PHE A 299 16.20 -22.92 11.69
N ASN A 300 16.58 -22.88 10.42
CA ASN A 300 17.48 -21.87 9.87
C ASN A 300 16.80 -21.16 8.72
N PHE A 301 16.84 -19.81 8.72
CA PHE A 301 16.33 -19.01 7.63
C PHE A 301 17.06 -17.69 7.53
N ASP A 302 17.44 -17.28 6.32
CA ASP A 302 18.11 -16.01 6.05
C ASP A 302 17.40 -15.22 4.95
N LEU A 303 17.52 -13.90 5.00
CA LEU A 303 16.96 -12.96 4.03
C LEU A 303 18.05 -12.11 3.41
N ASP A 304 17.95 -11.91 2.09
CA ASP A 304 18.77 -10.98 1.32
C ASP A 304 17.88 -10.00 0.54
N ILE A 305 18.36 -8.77 0.32
CA ILE A 305 17.62 -7.73 -0.40
C ILE A 305 18.17 -7.64 -1.82
N ARG A 306 17.25 -7.66 -2.80
CA ARG A 306 17.53 -7.46 -4.23
C ARG A 306 16.85 -6.18 -4.70
N LEU A 307 17.62 -5.27 -5.26
CA LEU A 307 17.10 -4.00 -5.75
C LEU A 307 16.66 -4.14 -7.21
N GLY A 308 15.40 -3.82 -7.46
CA GLY A 308 14.87 -3.65 -8.81
C GLY A 308 15.27 -2.29 -9.38
N ALA A 309 15.34 -2.21 -10.72
CA ALA A 309 15.70 -0.98 -11.45
C ALA A 309 14.49 -0.15 -11.89
N GLY A 310 13.33 -0.28 -11.22
CA GLY A 310 12.15 0.53 -11.46
C GLY A 310 11.21 0.07 -12.58
N ALA A 311 11.49 -1.02 -13.25
CA ALA A 311 10.61 -1.53 -14.32
C ALA A 311 9.35 -2.17 -13.75
N PHE A 312 8.18 -1.62 -14.06
CA PHE A 312 6.86 -2.12 -13.61
C PHE A 312 6.61 -3.60 -13.98
N VAL A 313 7.11 -4.02 -15.16
CA VAL A 313 7.01 -5.42 -15.58
C VAL A 313 7.65 -6.41 -14.61
N CYS A 314 8.62 -5.98 -13.78
CA CYS A 314 9.27 -6.82 -12.78
C CYS A 314 8.35 -7.13 -11.57
N GLY A 315 7.20 -6.50 -11.45
CA GLY A 315 6.10 -6.92 -10.56
C GLY A 315 5.44 -8.22 -11.00
N GLU A 316 5.53 -8.60 -12.28
CA GLU A 316 5.13 -9.93 -12.74
C GLU A 316 6.11 -11.00 -12.23
N GLU A 317 5.58 -12.05 -11.59
CA GLU A 317 6.39 -13.01 -10.81
C GLU A 317 7.53 -13.68 -11.59
N MET A 318 7.36 -13.96 -12.89
CA MET A 318 8.42 -14.57 -13.71
C MET A 318 9.47 -13.53 -14.16
N ALA A 319 9.05 -12.31 -14.47
CA ALA A 319 9.98 -11.22 -14.79
C ALA A 319 10.82 -10.84 -13.56
N LEU A 320 10.22 -10.86 -12.38
CA LEU A 320 10.90 -10.67 -11.10
C LEU A 320 12.00 -11.73 -10.89
N ILE A 321 11.69 -13.01 -11.12
CA ILE A 321 12.67 -14.10 -11.04
C ILE A 321 13.84 -13.85 -12.01
N GLU A 322 13.56 -13.55 -13.28
CA GLU A 322 14.61 -13.24 -14.27
C GLU A 322 15.51 -12.09 -13.82
N SER A 323 14.91 -11.05 -13.22
CA SER A 323 15.65 -9.90 -12.69
C SER A 323 16.56 -10.29 -11.51
N ILE A 324 16.08 -11.10 -10.55
CA ILE A 324 16.92 -11.61 -9.44
C ILE A 324 18.06 -12.45 -9.98
N GLU A 325 17.83 -13.22 -11.05
CA GLU A 325 18.86 -14.04 -11.72
C GLU A 325 19.88 -13.21 -12.52
N GLY A 326 19.75 -11.87 -12.55
CA GLY A 326 20.63 -10.97 -13.28
C GLY A 326 20.38 -10.93 -14.79
N LYS A 327 19.20 -11.38 -15.22
CA LYS A 327 18.74 -11.35 -16.60
C LYS A 327 17.80 -10.17 -16.84
N ARG A 328 17.43 -9.93 -18.11
CA ARG A 328 16.40 -8.96 -18.43
C ARG A 328 15.06 -9.42 -17.84
N GLY A 329 14.35 -8.52 -17.14
CA GLY A 329 13.04 -8.77 -16.54
C GLY A 329 11.94 -9.00 -17.60
N ILE A 330 11.88 -10.22 -18.10
CA ILE A 330 10.94 -10.64 -19.16
C ILE A 330 10.15 -11.85 -18.66
N PRO A 331 8.81 -11.85 -18.71
CA PRO A 331 7.99 -12.98 -18.29
C PRO A 331 8.33 -14.28 -19.04
N ARG A 332 8.38 -15.41 -18.32
CA ARG A 332 8.44 -16.75 -18.90
C ARG A 332 7.03 -17.23 -19.20
N ASN A 333 6.90 -18.22 -20.09
CA ASN A 333 5.62 -18.90 -20.31
C ASN A 333 5.25 -19.74 -19.08
N LYS A 334 3.97 -19.76 -18.74
CA LYS A 334 3.37 -20.60 -17.70
C LYS A 334 2.46 -21.63 -18.36
N PRO A 335 2.41 -22.90 -17.96
CA PRO A 335 3.27 -23.60 -17.01
C PRO A 335 4.72 -23.82 -17.56
N PRO A 336 5.73 -24.13 -16.67
CA PRO A 336 5.62 -24.35 -15.23
C PRO A 336 5.47 -23.04 -14.45
N TYR A 337 4.84 -23.12 -13.27
CA TYR A 337 4.67 -22.00 -12.34
C TYR A 337 5.88 -21.87 -11.40
N PRO A 338 6.12 -20.71 -10.75
CA PRO A 338 7.22 -20.52 -9.81
C PRO A 338 7.29 -21.56 -8.69
N ALA A 339 6.14 -22.01 -8.20
CA ALA A 339 6.03 -23.06 -7.20
C ALA A 339 6.70 -24.38 -7.63
N GLN A 340 6.83 -24.60 -8.93
CA GLN A 340 7.45 -25.80 -9.52
C GLN A 340 8.87 -25.50 -10.03
N VAL A 341 9.03 -24.45 -10.83
CA VAL A 341 10.29 -24.05 -11.47
C VAL A 341 10.43 -22.53 -11.40
N GLY A 342 10.93 -22.04 -10.29
CA GLY A 342 11.12 -20.62 -10.00
C GLY A 342 12.58 -20.20 -10.08
N LEU A 343 13.05 -19.53 -9.03
CA LEU A 343 14.39 -18.94 -8.92
C LEU A 343 15.47 -20.02 -9.04
N TRP A 344 16.40 -19.83 -9.99
CA TRP A 344 17.46 -20.79 -10.36
C TRP A 344 16.94 -22.22 -10.60
N GLY A 345 15.72 -22.32 -11.14
CA GLY A 345 15.07 -23.60 -11.44
C GLY A 345 14.60 -24.37 -10.20
N LYS A 346 14.46 -23.73 -9.05
CA LYS A 346 14.00 -24.33 -7.79
C LYS A 346 12.57 -23.88 -7.45
N PRO A 347 11.82 -24.70 -6.68
CA PRO A 347 10.52 -24.29 -6.19
C PRO A 347 10.60 -22.95 -5.43
N THR A 348 9.76 -22.02 -5.80
CA THR A 348 9.82 -20.65 -5.26
C THR A 348 8.41 -20.15 -4.92
N LEU A 349 8.24 -19.74 -3.66
CA LEU A 349 7.05 -19.05 -3.20
C LEU A 349 7.23 -17.55 -3.40
N ILE A 350 6.31 -16.90 -4.12
CA ILE A 350 6.32 -15.44 -4.33
C ILE A 350 5.02 -14.85 -3.78
N ASN A 351 5.13 -13.90 -2.86
CA ASN A 351 3.99 -13.14 -2.33
C ASN A 351 4.30 -11.64 -2.28
N ASN A 352 3.25 -10.84 -2.41
CA ASN A 352 3.26 -9.38 -2.26
C ASN A 352 3.42 -8.97 -0.78
N VAL A 353 3.83 -7.73 -0.52
CA VAL A 353 4.08 -7.17 0.83
C VAL A 353 2.84 -7.19 1.70
N GLU A 354 1.72 -6.63 1.25
CA GLU A 354 0.48 -6.58 2.02
C GLU A 354 -0.06 -8.00 2.31
N THR A 355 0.10 -8.93 1.36
CA THR A 355 -0.25 -10.34 1.59
C THR A 355 0.52 -10.91 2.76
N MET A 356 1.84 -10.70 2.79
CA MET A 356 2.69 -11.20 3.87
C MET A 356 2.42 -10.50 5.20
N GLY A 357 2.11 -9.20 5.19
CA GLY A 357 1.74 -8.46 6.39
C GLY A 357 0.53 -9.03 7.16
N ASN A 358 -0.35 -9.79 6.49
CA ASN A 358 -1.47 -10.48 7.15
C ASN A 358 -1.06 -11.75 7.89
N VAL A 359 0.02 -12.42 7.46
CA VAL A 359 0.39 -13.77 7.94
C VAL A 359 0.65 -13.82 9.46
N PRO A 360 1.47 -12.92 10.07
CA PRO A 360 1.68 -12.97 11.52
C PRO A 360 0.38 -12.83 12.31
N ARG A 361 -0.53 -11.99 11.83
CA ARG A 361 -1.82 -11.74 12.47
C ARG A 361 -2.75 -12.95 12.40
N ILE A 362 -2.76 -13.66 11.27
CA ILE A 362 -3.52 -14.92 11.10
C ILE A 362 -2.96 -15.99 12.03
N ILE A 363 -1.66 -16.22 12.03
CA ILE A 363 -1.05 -17.26 12.87
C ILE A 363 -1.26 -16.98 14.35
N ARG A 364 -1.18 -15.70 14.77
CA ARG A 364 -1.38 -15.30 16.17
C ARG A 364 -2.83 -15.47 16.61
N ASN A 365 -3.78 -14.94 15.85
CA ASN A 365 -5.17 -14.79 16.26
C ASN A 365 -6.09 -15.93 15.76
N GLY A 366 -5.64 -16.72 14.79
CA GLY A 366 -6.41 -17.80 14.19
C GLY A 366 -7.19 -17.41 12.94
N SER A 367 -7.49 -18.40 12.12
CA SER A 367 -8.23 -18.25 10.86
C SER A 367 -9.66 -17.79 11.07
N GLU A 368 -10.35 -18.25 12.13
CA GLU A 368 -11.71 -17.83 12.45
C GLU A 368 -11.80 -16.31 12.73
N TRP A 369 -10.80 -15.77 13.45
CA TRP A 369 -10.72 -14.33 13.65
C TRP A 369 -10.57 -13.58 12.32
N PHE A 370 -9.72 -14.05 11.42
CA PHE A 370 -9.50 -13.39 10.14
C PHE A 370 -10.72 -13.46 9.22
N THR A 371 -11.42 -14.60 9.21
CA THR A 371 -12.65 -14.79 8.41
C THR A 371 -13.85 -14.02 8.95
N SER A 372 -13.81 -13.59 10.23
CA SER A 372 -14.84 -12.69 10.78
C SER A 372 -14.77 -11.25 10.24
N ILE A 373 -13.70 -10.90 9.51
CA ILE A 373 -13.48 -9.58 8.92
C ILE A 373 -13.67 -9.69 7.42
N GLY A 374 -14.38 -8.74 6.82
CA GLY A 374 -14.72 -8.76 5.40
C GLY A 374 -16.05 -9.46 5.11
N VAL A 375 -16.17 -9.99 3.89
CA VAL A 375 -17.37 -10.71 3.44
C VAL A 375 -17.01 -12.11 2.94
N GLU A 376 -18.02 -12.94 2.68
CA GLU A 376 -17.83 -14.30 2.18
C GLU A 376 -16.91 -14.34 0.96
N ASN A 377 -15.93 -15.26 0.94
CA ASN A 377 -14.87 -15.42 -0.06
C ASN A 377 -13.89 -14.23 -0.21
N ASN A 378 -14.08 -13.15 0.55
CA ASN A 378 -13.21 -11.96 0.56
C ASN A 378 -12.95 -11.54 2.00
N HIS A 379 -12.11 -12.34 2.70
CA HIS A 379 -11.82 -12.15 4.11
C HIS A 379 -10.67 -11.17 4.35
N GLY A 380 -10.69 -10.56 5.56
CA GLY A 380 -9.71 -9.59 6.00
C GLY A 380 -9.93 -8.21 5.40
N THR A 381 -8.86 -7.44 5.37
CA THR A 381 -8.84 -6.05 4.89
C THR A 381 -8.10 -5.91 3.57
N LYS A 382 -8.23 -4.73 2.97
CA LYS A 382 -7.40 -4.28 1.86
C LYS A 382 -6.90 -2.86 2.14
N VAL A 383 -5.62 -2.65 1.91
CA VAL A 383 -5.01 -1.32 1.97
C VAL A 383 -5.14 -0.64 0.61
N PHE A 384 -5.63 0.61 0.61
CA PHE A 384 -5.73 1.43 -0.60
C PHE A 384 -4.96 2.73 -0.43
N THR A 385 -4.41 3.22 -1.53
CA THR A 385 -4.01 4.61 -1.68
C THR A 385 -5.13 5.37 -2.36
N LEU A 386 -5.67 6.36 -1.67
CA LEU A 386 -6.78 7.18 -2.12
C LEU A 386 -6.26 8.54 -2.59
N GLY A 387 -6.50 8.88 -3.85
CA GLY A 387 -6.03 10.12 -4.47
C GLY A 387 -6.96 10.64 -5.55
N GLY A 388 -6.54 11.66 -6.27
CA GLY A 388 -7.34 12.34 -7.31
C GLY A 388 -8.12 13.52 -6.75
N ASP A 389 -9.34 13.74 -7.24
CA ASP A 389 -10.20 14.89 -6.93
C ASP A 389 -10.99 14.73 -5.62
N ILE A 390 -10.36 14.18 -4.60
CA ILE A 390 -10.97 13.86 -3.31
C ILE A 390 -10.50 14.83 -2.21
N VAL A 391 -11.38 15.08 -1.22
CA VAL A 391 -11.07 16.02 -0.13
C VAL A 391 -9.95 15.49 0.76
N ARG A 392 -9.97 14.19 1.15
CA ARG A 392 -8.95 13.57 2.00
C ARG A 392 -8.21 12.50 1.22
N SER A 393 -6.94 12.72 0.98
CA SER A 393 -6.09 11.76 0.28
C SER A 393 -5.06 11.14 1.23
N GLY A 394 -4.74 9.85 0.97
CA GLY A 394 -3.75 9.13 1.77
C GLY A 394 -3.90 7.62 1.69
N ILE A 395 -3.48 6.94 2.76
CA ILE A 395 -3.58 5.47 2.88
C ILE A 395 -4.74 5.13 3.79
N ILE A 396 -5.60 4.26 3.31
CA ILE A 396 -6.73 3.73 4.06
C ILE A 396 -6.67 2.20 4.09
N GLU A 397 -7.18 1.61 5.16
CA GLU A 397 -7.34 0.17 5.27
C GLU A 397 -8.77 -0.15 5.70
N VAL A 398 -9.49 -0.88 4.84
CA VAL A 398 -10.91 -1.18 5.05
C VAL A 398 -11.17 -2.69 4.90
N PRO A 399 -12.19 -3.24 5.58
CA PRO A 399 -12.64 -4.60 5.32
C PRO A 399 -13.01 -4.79 3.84
N LEU A 400 -12.67 -5.94 3.26
CA LEU A 400 -13.19 -6.29 1.94
C LEU A 400 -14.72 -6.38 2.00
N GLY A 401 -15.40 -5.83 0.98
CA GLY A 401 -16.84 -5.65 0.98
C GLY A 401 -17.32 -4.27 1.42
N THR A 402 -16.43 -3.38 1.90
CA THR A 402 -16.74 -1.95 2.08
C THR A 402 -17.16 -1.35 0.75
N THR A 403 -18.18 -0.48 0.72
CA THR A 403 -18.67 0.12 -0.52
C THR A 403 -17.76 1.24 -1.02
N LEU A 404 -17.76 1.48 -2.33
CA LEU A 404 -17.07 2.65 -2.89
C LEU A 404 -17.60 3.96 -2.31
N ARG A 405 -18.92 4.04 -2.01
CA ARG A 405 -19.54 5.20 -1.36
C ARG A 405 -18.90 5.48 -0.01
N ASP A 406 -18.79 4.47 0.85
CA ASP A 406 -18.14 4.64 2.17
C ASP A 406 -16.71 5.17 2.04
N ILE A 407 -15.98 4.69 1.03
CA ILE A 407 -14.60 5.14 0.81
C ILE A 407 -14.55 6.57 0.27
N VAL A 408 -15.35 6.88 -0.75
CA VAL A 408 -15.27 8.20 -1.42
C VAL A 408 -15.92 9.29 -0.56
N GLU A 409 -17.12 9.05 -0.06
CA GLU A 409 -17.89 10.08 0.65
C GLU A 409 -17.50 10.17 2.13
N ASP A 410 -17.50 9.06 2.87
CA ASP A 410 -17.32 9.10 4.31
C ASP A 410 -15.84 9.20 4.71
N ILE A 411 -14.99 8.29 4.22
CA ILE A 411 -13.56 8.30 4.53
C ILE A 411 -12.88 9.43 3.77
N GLY A 412 -13.08 9.50 2.46
CA GLY A 412 -12.47 10.48 1.58
C GLY A 412 -13.03 11.91 1.68
N GLY A 413 -14.22 12.07 2.28
CA GLY A 413 -14.86 13.38 2.48
C GLY A 413 -15.51 13.96 1.23
N GLY A 414 -15.75 13.13 0.21
CA GLY A 414 -16.36 13.54 -1.05
C GLY A 414 -15.40 14.26 -2.01
N ILE A 415 -15.97 14.82 -3.07
CA ILE A 415 -15.21 15.47 -4.13
C ILE A 415 -14.79 16.87 -3.73
N ARG A 416 -13.54 17.20 -4.03
CA ARG A 416 -12.97 18.53 -3.75
C ARG A 416 -13.77 19.63 -4.43
N GLY A 417 -14.02 20.73 -3.68
CA GLY A 417 -14.76 21.88 -4.19
C GLY A 417 -16.25 21.65 -4.35
N GLY A 418 -16.81 20.54 -3.84
CA GLY A 418 -18.25 20.24 -3.92
C GLY A 418 -18.74 19.85 -5.32
N LYS A 419 -17.84 19.48 -6.23
CA LYS A 419 -18.18 18.98 -7.56
C LYS A 419 -18.81 17.59 -7.50
N ALA A 420 -19.42 17.17 -8.62
CA ALA A 420 -20.02 15.85 -8.73
C ALA A 420 -18.95 14.74 -8.89
N PHE A 421 -19.16 13.60 -8.23
CA PHE A 421 -18.38 12.40 -8.45
C PHE A 421 -18.69 11.83 -9.83
N LYS A 422 -17.66 11.61 -10.65
CA LYS A 422 -17.78 11.03 -12.00
C LYS A 422 -17.43 9.56 -12.02
N ALA A 423 -16.23 9.24 -11.57
CA ALA A 423 -15.72 7.87 -11.58
C ALA A 423 -14.58 7.68 -10.56
N VAL A 424 -14.25 6.41 -10.31
CA VAL A 424 -13.01 6.03 -9.65
C VAL A 424 -12.28 4.98 -10.49
N GLN A 425 -10.98 5.19 -10.70
CA GLN A 425 -10.09 4.17 -11.25
C GLN A 425 -9.60 3.29 -10.12
N THR A 426 -9.78 1.98 -10.22
CA THR A 426 -9.21 0.98 -9.30
C THR A 426 -8.21 0.09 -10.04
N GLY A 427 -7.18 -0.38 -9.35
CA GLY A 427 -6.19 -1.29 -9.92
C GLY A 427 -5.12 -0.62 -10.80
N GLY A 428 -4.97 0.71 -10.72
CA GLY A 428 -3.97 1.45 -11.49
C GLY A 428 -4.14 1.26 -13.01
N PRO A 429 -3.04 1.27 -13.79
CA PRO A 429 -3.07 1.10 -15.25
C PRO A 429 -3.66 -0.23 -15.73
N SER A 430 -3.78 -1.19 -14.82
CA SER A 430 -4.31 -2.53 -15.12
C SER A 430 -5.82 -2.65 -14.91
N GLY A 431 -6.44 -1.69 -14.22
CA GLY A 431 -7.87 -1.69 -13.91
C GLY A 431 -8.71 -0.85 -14.87
N GLY A 432 -9.99 -0.71 -14.54
CA GLY A 432 -10.94 0.10 -15.27
C GLY A 432 -11.56 1.19 -14.40
N VAL A 433 -12.37 2.04 -15.01
CA VAL A 433 -13.15 3.05 -14.30
C VAL A 433 -14.47 2.48 -13.82
N ILE A 434 -14.90 2.87 -12.62
CA ILE A 434 -16.20 2.54 -12.04
C ILE A 434 -16.96 3.85 -11.91
N THR A 435 -18.16 3.89 -12.49
CA THR A 435 -18.96 5.11 -12.63
C THR A 435 -19.76 5.45 -11.37
N SER A 436 -20.34 6.65 -11.35
CA SER A 436 -21.24 7.10 -10.27
C SER A 436 -22.48 6.20 -10.09
N GLU A 437 -22.95 5.53 -11.13
CA GLU A 437 -24.05 4.57 -11.06
C GLU A 437 -23.72 3.34 -10.20
N HIS A 438 -22.44 3.03 -10.08
CA HIS A 438 -21.91 1.87 -9.35
C HIS A 438 -21.21 2.24 -8.02
N ILE A 439 -21.43 3.43 -7.49
CA ILE A 439 -20.77 3.91 -6.27
C ILE A 439 -21.11 3.07 -5.02
N ASP A 440 -22.24 2.38 -5.02
CA ASP A 440 -22.68 1.49 -3.94
C ASP A 440 -22.12 0.06 -4.06
N THR A 441 -21.25 -0.20 -5.03
CA THR A 441 -20.63 -1.51 -5.22
C THR A 441 -19.71 -1.85 -4.04
N PRO A 442 -19.90 -3.01 -3.40
CA PRO A 442 -18.95 -3.52 -2.42
C PRO A 442 -17.64 -3.90 -3.11
N ILE A 443 -16.50 -3.52 -2.52
CA ILE A 443 -15.19 -3.80 -3.08
C ILE A 443 -14.80 -5.25 -2.78
N THR A 444 -14.94 -6.11 -3.77
CA THR A 444 -14.45 -7.49 -3.79
C THR A 444 -13.71 -7.77 -5.09
N TYR A 445 -12.98 -8.88 -5.17
CA TYR A 445 -12.30 -9.27 -6.41
C TYR A 445 -13.30 -9.54 -7.54
N GLU A 446 -14.45 -10.12 -7.21
CA GLU A 446 -15.49 -10.51 -8.15
C GLU A 446 -16.26 -9.29 -8.67
N THR A 447 -16.78 -8.46 -7.76
CA THR A 447 -17.61 -7.30 -8.15
C THR A 447 -16.84 -6.29 -9.01
N LEU A 448 -15.55 -6.06 -8.67
CA LEU A 448 -14.71 -5.17 -9.48
C LEU A 448 -14.45 -5.76 -10.88
N ALA A 449 -14.25 -7.09 -10.97
CA ALA A 449 -14.04 -7.76 -12.25
C ALA A 449 -15.32 -7.74 -13.14
N GLU A 450 -16.50 -7.92 -12.55
CA GLU A 450 -17.79 -7.82 -13.22
C GLU A 450 -18.03 -6.44 -13.85
N LEU A 451 -17.55 -5.38 -13.20
CA LEU A 451 -17.60 -4.01 -13.72
C LEU A 451 -16.47 -3.67 -14.72
N GLY A 452 -15.67 -4.65 -15.11
CA GLY A 452 -14.56 -4.44 -16.06
C GLY A 452 -13.33 -3.76 -15.47
N SER A 453 -13.25 -3.69 -14.12
CA SER A 453 -12.08 -3.21 -13.39
C SER A 453 -11.36 -4.36 -12.68
N MET A 454 -10.52 -4.06 -11.71
CA MET A 454 -9.86 -5.06 -10.87
C MET A 454 -9.41 -4.43 -9.53
N MET A 455 -9.14 -5.29 -8.55
CA MET A 455 -8.59 -4.86 -7.26
C MET A 455 -7.21 -4.18 -7.42
N GLY A 456 -6.37 -4.76 -8.24
CA GLY A 456 -5.00 -4.31 -8.41
C GLY A 456 -4.21 -4.35 -7.11
N SER A 457 -3.14 -3.59 -7.05
CA SER A 457 -2.33 -3.42 -5.83
C SER A 457 -3.05 -2.60 -4.75
N GLY A 458 -4.02 -1.75 -5.14
CA GLY A 458 -4.83 -0.94 -4.22
C GLY A 458 -4.80 0.57 -4.53
N GLY A 459 -4.32 0.97 -5.70
CA GLY A 459 -4.45 2.37 -6.16
C GLY A 459 -5.91 2.71 -6.45
N MET A 460 -6.39 3.83 -5.91
CA MET A 460 -7.70 4.42 -6.19
C MET A 460 -7.53 5.88 -6.57
N ILE A 461 -7.91 6.23 -7.80
CA ILE A 461 -7.89 7.61 -8.30
C ILE A 461 -9.32 8.06 -8.55
N VAL A 462 -9.79 8.97 -7.72
CA VAL A 462 -11.15 9.54 -7.78
C VAL A 462 -11.16 10.70 -8.76
N MET A 463 -12.19 10.78 -9.58
CA MET A 463 -12.35 11.74 -10.66
C MET A 463 -13.66 12.51 -10.51
N ASP A 464 -13.58 13.83 -10.73
CA ASP A 464 -14.72 14.73 -10.74
C ASP A 464 -15.33 14.88 -12.15
N GLU A 465 -16.42 15.66 -12.24
CA GLU A 465 -17.15 15.92 -13.47
C GLU A 465 -16.33 16.60 -14.58
N ASP A 466 -15.23 17.28 -14.23
CA ASP A 466 -14.35 17.97 -15.18
C ASP A 466 -13.22 17.06 -15.72
N THR A 467 -13.18 15.79 -15.34
CA THR A 467 -12.19 14.84 -15.84
C THR A 467 -12.59 14.30 -17.22
N CYS A 468 -11.69 14.38 -18.21
CA CYS A 468 -11.89 13.81 -19.54
C CYS A 468 -11.56 12.31 -19.57
N MET A 469 -12.51 11.46 -19.93
CA MET A 469 -12.32 10.00 -19.96
C MET A 469 -11.41 9.52 -21.11
N VAL A 470 -11.32 10.28 -22.20
CA VAL A 470 -10.38 10.01 -23.31
C VAL A 470 -8.95 10.27 -22.87
N ASP A 471 -8.73 11.38 -22.18
CA ASP A 471 -7.40 11.78 -21.67
C ASP A 471 -6.90 10.81 -20.58
N ILE A 472 -7.77 10.40 -19.66
CA ILE A 472 -7.45 9.39 -18.63
C ILE A 472 -7.07 8.04 -19.26
N ALA A 473 -7.83 7.57 -20.25
CA ALA A 473 -7.51 6.32 -20.94
C ALA A 473 -6.15 6.42 -21.65
N LYS A 474 -5.87 7.56 -22.29
CA LYS A 474 -4.59 7.86 -22.94
C LYS A 474 -3.44 7.87 -21.93
N PHE A 475 -3.60 8.54 -20.79
CA PHE A 475 -2.60 8.62 -19.71
C PHE A 475 -2.18 7.23 -19.20
N TYR A 476 -3.14 6.37 -18.87
CA TYR A 476 -2.81 5.02 -18.39
C TYR A 476 -2.19 4.14 -19.47
N LEU A 477 -2.60 4.33 -20.70
CA LEU A 477 -2.03 3.56 -21.81
C LEU A 477 -0.60 4.02 -22.15
N ASP A 478 -0.31 5.32 -22.05
CA ASP A 478 1.03 5.88 -22.21
C ASP A 478 2.02 5.23 -21.24
N PHE A 479 1.67 5.18 -19.96
CA PHE A 479 2.43 4.47 -18.94
C PHE A 479 2.67 3.00 -19.33
N THR A 480 1.65 2.31 -19.84
CA THR A 480 1.77 0.89 -20.20
C THR A 480 2.64 0.68 -21.45
N VAL A 481 2.63 1.62 -22.39
CA VAL A 481 3.52 1.62 -23.56
C VAL A 481 4.97 1.69 -23.11
N ASP A 482 5.29 2.61 -22.20
CA ASP A 482 6.65 2.81 -21.68
C ASP A 482 7.14 1.61 -20.86
N GLU A 483 6.25 0.96 -20.11
CA GLU A 483 6.56 -0.17 -19.23
C GLU A 483 6.52 -1.55 -19.93
N SER A 484 6.19 -1.60 -21.21
CA SER A 484 6.19 -2.84 -21.97
C SER A 484 7.59 -3.43 -22.10
N CYS A 485 7.77 -4.69 -21.68
CA CYS A 485 9.06 -5.38 -21.85
C CYS A 485 9.43 -5.65 -23.31
N GLY A 486 8.49 -5.45 -24.26
CA GLY A 486 8.67 -5.64 -25.69
C GLY A 486 8.71 -7.11 -26.16
N LYS A 487 8.47 -8.10 -25.30
CA LYS A 487 8.60 -9.52 -25.67
C LYS A 487 7.54 -9.97 -26.68
N CYS A 488 6.28 -9.71 -26.40
CA CYS A 488 5.20 -10.18 -27.28
C CYS A 488 4.64 -9.05 -28.15
N THR A 489 4.41 -9.35 -29.44
CA THR A 489 3.93 -8.38 -30.41
C THR A 489 2.61 -7.71 -30.02
N PRO A 490 1.59 -8.43 -29.49
CA PRO A 490 0.32 -7.79 -29.11
C PRO A 490 0.49 -6.65 -28.09
N CYS A 491 1.35 -6.82 -27.07
CA CYS A 491 1.64 -5.77 -26.12
C CYS A 491 2.53 -4.69 -26.76
N ARG A 492 3.72 -5.06 -27.33
CA ARG A 492 4.69 -4.08 -27.85
C ARG A 492 4.11 -3.16 -28.92
N GLU A 493 3.44 -3.72 -29.92
CA GLU A 493 2.89 -2.96 -31.04
C GLU A 493 1.45 -2.51 -30.75
N GLY A 494 0.64 -3.41 -30.15
CA GLY A 494 -0.78 -3.14 -29.94
C GLY A 494 -1.04 -2.01 -28.98
N THR A 495 -0.33 -1.94 -27.83
CA THR A 495 -0.52 -0.82 -26.88
C THR A 495 -0.12 0.52 -27.50
N LYS A 496 0.97 0.55 -28.28
CA LYS A 496 1.38 1.76 -29.01
C LYS A 496 0.32 2.21 -30.02
N ARG A 497 -0.26 1.27 -30.80
CA ARG A 497 -1.31 1.59 -31.76
C ARG A 497 -2.60 2.05 -31.07
N LEU A 498 -2.95 1.47 -29.92
CA LEU A 498 -4.07 1.96 -29.10
C LEU A 498 -3.82 3.40 -28.64
N TRP A 499 -2.61 3.70 -28.18
CA TRP A 499 -2.24 5.06 -27.79
C TRP A 499 -2.34 6.05 -28.95
N GLU A 500 -1.85 5.70 -30.13
CA GLU A 500 -1.94 6.53 -31.34
C GLU A 500 -3.41 6.80 -31.75
N LEU A 501 -4.28 5.78 -31.64
CA LEU A 501 -5.73 5.97 -31.91
C LEU A 501 -6.38 6.89 -30.87
N LEU A 502 -6.02 6.78 -29.58
CA LEU A 502 -6.49 7.71 -28.55
C LEU A 502 -5.96 9.12 -28.75
N ASP A 503 -4.73 9.27 -29.21
CA ASP A 503 -4.15 10.57 -29.55
C ASP A 503 -4.90 11.23 -30.71
N ASP A 504 -5.27 10.44 -31.74
CA ASP A 504 -6.12 10.95 -32.82
C ASP A 504 -7.50 11.40 -32.32
N VAL A 505 -8.11 10.66 -31.38
CA VAL A 505 -9.38 11.07 -30.75
C VAL A 505 -9.22 12.36 -29.95
N ALA A 506 -8.22 12.42 -29.06
CA ALA A 506 -7.97 13.56 -28.17
C ALA A 506 -7.60 14.85 -28.92
N SER A 507 -6.97 14.71 -30.11
CA SER A 507 -6.57 15.84 -30.97
C SER A 507 -7.60 16.21 -32.05
N GLY A 508 -8.77 15.54 -32.06
CA GLY A 508 -9.83 15.82 -33.05
C GLY A 508 -9.57 15.29 -34.45
N ARG A 509 -8.49 14.53 -34.68
CA ARG A 509 -8.21 13.84 -35.94
C ARG A 509 -9.01 12.57 -36.11
N GLY A 510 -9.49 11.99 -34.99
CA GLY A 510 -10.26 10.76 -34.96
C GLY A 510 -11.59 10.86 -35.70
N THR A 511 -12.12 9.70 -36.07
CA THR A 511 -13.42 9.49 -36.72
C THR A 511 -14.16 8.33 -36.04
N MET A 512 -15.43 8.07 -36.41
CA MET A 512 -16.16 6.89 -35.90
C MET A 512 -15.41 5.58 -36.20
N ASP A 513 -14.79 5.45 -37.39
CA ASP A 513 -13.94 4.28 -37.74
C ASP A 513 -12.72 4.15 -36.82
N THR A 514 -12.20 5.27 -36.29
CA THR A 514 -11.13 5.25 -35.28
C THR A 514 -11.61 4.60 -33.98
N LEU A 515 -12.85 4.86 -33.55
CA LEU A 515 -13.43 4.25 -32.34
C LEU A 515 -13.64 2.74 -32.53
N ASP A 516 -14.16 2.31 -33.70
CA ASP A 516 -14.34 0.88 -34.00
C ASP A 516 -13.01 0.12 -34.02
N LYS A 517 -11.96 0.74 -34.58
CA LYS A 517 -10.59 0.19 -34.57
C LYS A 517 -10.03 0.12 -33.15
N LEU A 518 -10.24 1.16 -32.35
CA LEU A 518 -9.79 1.25 -30.95
C LEU A 518 -10.39 0.09 -30.13
N GLU A 519 -11.70 -0.11 -30.22
CA GLU A 519 -12.42 -1.18 -29.52
C GLU A 519 -11.92 -2.57 -29.93
N THR A 520 -11.86 -2.82 -31.26
CA THR A 520 -11.41 -4.11 -31.81
C THR A 520 -9.96 -4.43 -31.40
N LEU A 521 -9.07 -3.44 -31.48
CA LEU A 521 -7.66 -3.62 -31.13
C LEU A 521 -7.48 -3.81 -29.62
N ALA A 522 -8.24 -3.10 -28.78
CA ALA A 522 -8.21 -3.24 -27.33
C ALA A 522 -8.55 -4.69 -26.92
N HIS A 523 -9.64 -5.25 -27.44
CA HIS A 523 -9.98 -6.65 -27.19
C HIS A 523 -8.94 -7.63 -27.74
N THR A 524 -8.34 -7.34 -28.88
CA THR A 524 -7.27 -8.17 -29.44
C THR A 524 -6.05 -8.19 -28.51
N VAL A 525 -5.54 -7.02 -28.11
CA VAL A 525 -4.39 -6.92 -27.19
C VAL A 525 -4.66 -7.65 -25.87
N LYS A 526 -5.85 -7.46 -25.31
CA LYS A 526 -6.29 -8.12 -24.06
C LYS A 526 -6.22 -9.63 -24.17
N ASN A 527 -6.73 -10.21 -25.24
CA ASN A 527 -6.92 -11.66 -25.36
C ASN A 527 -5.66 -12.43 -25.80
N VAL A 528 -4.71 -11.77 -26.48
CA VAL A 528 -3.55 -12.47 -27.05
C VAL A 528 -2.19 -12.07 -26.48
N SER A 529 -2.16 -11.15 -25.52
CA SER A 529 -0.92 -10.79 -24.81
C SER A 529 -0.43 -11.90 -23.89
N LEU A 530 0.90 -12.03 -23.74
CA LEU A 530 1.53 -13.14 -23.02
C LEU A 530 1.33 -13.08 -21.49
N CYS A 531 1.39 -11.90 -20.90
CA CYS A 531 1.34 -11.71 -19.45
C CYS A 531 0.29 -10.67 -19.03
N GLY A 532 0.05 -10.60 -17.71
CA GLY A 532 -0.94 -9.70 -17.11
C GLY A 532 -0.81 -8.24 -17.51
N LEU A 533 0.43 -7.72 -17.71
CA LEU A 533 0.63 -6.35 -18.14
C LEU A 533 -0.09 -6.05 -19.47
N GLY A 534 0.21 -6.82 -20.53
CA GLY A 534 -0.43 -6.61 -21.82
C GLY A 534 -1.92 -7.02 -21.85
N GLN A 535 -2.32 -8.01 -21.04
CA GLN A 535 -3.72 -8.41 -20.93
C GLN A 535 -4.60 -7.36 -20.23
N ALA A 536 -4.01 -6.62 -19.29
CA ALA A 536 -4.72 -5.60 -18.53
C ALA A 536 -4.61 -4.18 -19.14
N ALA A 537 -3.56 -3.91 -19.90
CA ALA A 537 -3.32 -2.60 -20.53
C ALA A 537 -4.54 -1.95 -21.22
N PRO A 538 -5.41 -2.72 -21.94
CA PRO A 538 -6.59 -2.15 -22.58
C PRO A 538 -7.78 -1.89 -21.65
N ASN A 539 -7.74 -2.31 -20.37
CA ASN A 539 -8.90 -2.18 -19.47
C ASN A 539 -9.36 -0.72 -19.28
N PRO A 540 -8.47 0.28 -19.08
CA PRO A 540 -8.90 1.68 -19.02
C PRO A 540 -9.62 2.12 -20.30
N VAL A 541 -9.13 1.70 -21.47
CA VAL A 541 -9.74 2.03 -22.77
C VAL A 541 -11.12 1.39 -22.90
N ILE A 542 -11.22 0.09 -22.63
CA ILE A 542 -12.48 -0.67 -22.74
C ILE A 542 -13.53 -0.11 -21.78
N SER A 543 -13.16 0.13 -20.52
CA SER A 543 -14.12 0.62 -19.53
C SER A 543 -14.59 2.05 -19.83
N THR A 544 -13.70 2.96 -20.24
CA THR A 544 -14.09 4.33 -20.61
C THR A 544 -14.93 4.36 -21.89
N LEU A 545 -14.63 3.53 -22.90
CA LEU A 545 -15.48 3.39 -24.07
C LEU A 545 -16.87 2.86 -23.74
N ASN A 546 -16.97 1.89 -22.83
CA ASN A 546 -18.25 1.29 -22.46
C ASN A 546 -19.15 2.27 -21.70
N TYR A 547 -18.59 3.00 -20.72
CA TYR A 547 -19.37 3.84 -19.82
C TYR A 547 -19.50 5.31 -20.26
N TYR A 548 -18.57 5.80 -21.09
CA TYR A 548 -18.51 7.21 -21.52
C TYR A 548 -18.39 7.37 -23.04
N LYS A 549 -19.06 6.48 -23.78
CA LYS A 549 -19.04 6.48 -25.26
C LYS A 549 -19.41 7.85 -25.84
N ASP A 550 -20.35 8.55 -25.22
CA ASP A 550 -20.78 9.88 -25.65
C ASP A 550 -19.65 10.92 -25.61
N GLU A 551 -18.73 10.82 -24.65
CA GLU A 551 -17.55 11.70 -24.63
C GLU A 551 -16.63 11.41 -25.82
N TYR A 552 -16.42 10.15 -26.18
CA TYR A 552 -15.64 9.77 -27.35
C TYR A 552 -16.29 10.27 -28.64
N ILE A 553 -17.61 10.14 -28.78
CA ILE A 553 -18.36 10.67 -29.91
C ILE A 553 -18.21 12.19 -30.01
N ALA A 554 -18.35 12.91 -28.91
CA ALA A 554 -18.15 14.37 -28.86
C ALA A 554 -16.75 14.78 -29.35
N HIS A 555 -15.71 14.00 -29.05
CA HIS A 555 -14.34 14.27 -29.52
C HIS A 555 -14.21 14.05 -31.04
N VAL A 556 -14.84 12.98 -31.60
CA VAL A 556 -14.66 12.63 -33.02
C VAL A 556 -15.65 13.32 -33.95
N ASP A 557 -16.92 13.51 -33.54
CA ASP A 557 -17.96 14.14 -34.37
C ASP A 557 -18.06 15.64 -34.12
N ASP A 558 -18.25 16.07 -32.86
CA ASP A 558 -18.42 17.49 -32.51
C ASP A 558 -17.10 18.26 -32.48
N LYS A 559 -15.97 17.56 -32.54
CA LYS A 559 -14.62 18.11 -32.34
C LYS A 559 -14.54 18.97 -31.07
N ARG A 560 -15.07 18.43 -29.98
CA ARG A 560 -15.20 19.09 -28.69
C ARG A 560 -14.85 18.15 -27.54
N CYS A 561 -14.01 18.57 -26.64
CA CYS A 561 -13.79 17.92 -25.36
C CYS A 561 -14.83 18.44 -24.34
N PRO A 562 -15.77 17.61 -23.85
CA PRO A 562 -16.77 18.06 -22.87
C PRO A 562 -16.15 18.63 -21.59
N ALA A 563 -15.07 18.04 -21.11
CA ALA A 563 -14.32 18.46 -19.93
C ALA A 563 -13.39 19.66 -20.16
N GLY A 564 -13.17 20.07 -21.42
CA GLY A 564 -12.26 21.19 -21.74
C GLY A 564 -10.77 20.92 -21.46
N ILE A 565 -10.34 19.66 -21.44
CA ILE A 565 -8.96 19.25 -21.10
C ILE A 565 -8.11 19.09 -22.36
N CYS A 566 -8.65 18.49 -23.44
CA CYS A 566 -7.93 18.18 -24.67
C CYS A 566 -7.60 19.48 -25.43
N GLN A 567 -6.34 19.90 -25.39
CA GLN A 567 -5.89 21.22 -25.87
C GLN A 567 -6.23 21.50 -27.34
N ASP A 568 -6.08 20.52 -28.22
CA ASP A 568 -6.34 20.67 -29.65
C ASP A 568 -7.83 20.85 -29.99
N LEU A 569 -8.72 20.57 -29.03
CA LEU A 569 -10.17 20.73 -29.17
C LEU A 569 -10.69 21.98 -28.43
N LEU A 570 -9.82 22.77 -27.82
CA LEU A 570 -10.20 24.01 -27.16
C LEU A 570 -10.52 25.10 -28.21
N LYS A 571 -11.70 25.70 -28.10
CA LYS A 571 -12.09 26.87 -28.91
C LYS A 571 -11.88 28.14 -28.07
N PHE A 572 -10.94 28.99 -28.49
CA PHE A 572 -10.78 30.31 -27.89
C PHE A 572 -11.98 31.19 -28.28
N GLN A 573 -12.62 31.77 -27.28
CA GLN A 573 -13.72 32.70 -27.46
C GLN A 573 -13.36 34.04 -26.78
N ILE A 574 -13.65 35.12 -27.49
CA ILE A 574 -13.60 36.47 -26.91
C ILE A 574 -14.95 36.71 -26.24
N ASN A 575 -14.96 36.89 -24.92
CA ASN A 575 -16.16 37.20 -24.17
C ASN A 575 -16.33 38.70 -23.94
N ASP A 576 -17.46 39.11 -23.35
CA ASP A 576 -17.81 40.53 -23.11
C ASP A 576 -16.84 41.24 -22.15
N ASN A 577 -15.94 40.54 -21.48
CA ASN A 577 -14.90 41.11 -20.62
C ASN A 577 -13.62 41.47 -21.40
N CYS A 578 -13.59 41.26 -22.72
CA CYS A 578 -12.45 41.60 -23.55
C CYS A 578 -12.28 43.12 -23.63
N THR A 579 -11.13 43.64 -23.21
CA THR A 579 -10.82 45.08 -23.27
C THR A 579 -10.20 45.52 -24.60
N GLY A 580 -10.00 44.59 -25.54
CA GLY A 580 -9.44 44.89 -26.87
C GLY A 580 -7.94 45.26 -26.86
N CYS A 581 -7.17 44.77 -25.88
CA CYS A 581 -5.74 45.07 -25.74
C CYS A 581 -4.85 44.49 -26.88
#